data_16fa119f0d3e525d6f7aaacec8ad2d39
#
_entry.id   16fa119f0d3e525d6f7aaacec8ad2d39
#
_cell.length_a   1.000
_cell.length_b   1.000
_cell.length_c   1.000
_cell.angle_alpha   90.00
_cell.angle_beta   90.00
_cell.angle_gamma   90.00
#
_symmetry.space_group_name_H-M   'P 1'
#
loop_
_entity.id
_entity.type
_entity.pdbx_description
1 polymer ?
#
loop_
_entity_poly.entity_id
_entity_poly.type
_entity_poly.pdbx_seq_one_letter_code
_entity_poly.pdbx_strand_id
1 'polypeptide(L)'
;MRWVRWFAIGLALLGLALAVAYVSSAQPERDAVAAAEGELGIELESRRVTIGDVALHVVLAGPADGEPVVLLHGFPEFWYAWRHVMARLAAAGFRVIAPDQRGYNLSDKPPDVTAYRVELLASDVANLINALGYQRADLVGHDWGGGVAWQVVIRHPERVRRLAIIDTPHPQAGEGFETKGADITWYRSFMQVPWIPELSARLGNYWLLASNLLNTSRPGTFPEAVMDVFRSAWDQPGARTATVNWYRASFRYPPRPEREQRVATPTLIIIAPNDAFIPADLTRRSARFLDHGRVVELASGTHWVIQEDPETISRLLIAFFSASGSGEPAVSP
;
A
#
# COMPACT_ATOMS: atom_id res chain seq x y z
N MET A 1 1.68 7.51 -53.01
CA MET A 1 0.39 7.01 -52.59
C MET A 1 0.39 5.54 -52.08
N ARG A 2 1.15 4.60 -52.70
CA ARG A 2 1.16 3.18 -52.20
C ARG A 2 1.77 3.03 -50.78
N TRP A 3 2.83 3.74 -50.44
CA TRP A 3 3.50 3.70 -49.13
C TRP A 3 2.57 4.20 -48.00
N VAL A 4 1.77 5.24 -48.22
CA VAL A 4 0.83 5.75 -47.22
C VAL A 4 -0.27 4.71 -46.92
N ARG A 5 -0.72 3.95 -47.93
CA ARG A 5 -1.70 2.87 -47.71
C ARG A 5 -1.11 1.72 -46.88
N TRP A 6 0.10 1.29 -47.16
CA TRP A 6 0.75 0.23 -46.40
C TRP A 6 1.03 0.65 -44.95
N PHE A 7 1.42 1.92 -44.75
CA PHE A 7 1.62 2.48 -43.40
C PHE A 7 0.29 2.54 -42.62
N ALA A 8 -0.77 2.98 -43.24
CA ALA A 8 -2.11 3.00 -42.63
C ALA A 8 -2.63 1.59 -42.28
N ILE A 9 -2.42 0.60 -43.20
CA ILE A 9 -2.74 -0.80 -42.91
C ILE A 9 -1.91 -1.34 -41.74
N GLY A 10 -0.63 -1.05 -41.71
CA GLY A 10 0.24 -1.45 -40.59
C GLY A 10 -0.22 -0.88 -39.25
N LEU A 11 -0.60 0.38 -39.19
CA LEU A 11 -1.18 1.00 -37.99
C LEU A 11 -2.51 0.39 -37.58
N ALA A 12 -3.38 0.07 -38.56
CA ALA A 12 -4.67 -0.57 -38.27
C ALA A 12 -4.49 -1.99 -37.72
N LEU A 13 -3.57 -2.76 -38.30
CA LEU A 13 -3.24 -4.11 -37.81
C LEU A 13 -2.59 -4.08 -36.41
N LEU A 14 -1.71 -3.13 -36.15
CA LEU A 14 -1.16 -2.92 -34.82
C LEU A 14 -2.24 -2.54 -33.81
N GLY A 15 -3.12 -1.60 -34.18
CA GLY A 15 -4.26 -1.22 -33.34
C GLY A 15 -5.20 -2.40 -33.05
N LEU A 16 -5.47 -3.25 -34.05
CA LEU A 16 -6.26 -4.47 -33.86
C LEU A 16 -5.55 -5.48 -32.95
N ALA A 17 -4.26 -5.70 -33.15
CA ALA A 17 -3.47 -6.60 -32.31
C ALA A 17 -3.43 -6.13 -30.85
N LEU A 18 -3.26 -4.83 -30.62
CA LEU A 18 -3.31 -4.23 -29.28
C LEU A 18 -4.72 -4.34 -28.66
N ALA A 19 -5.77 -4.14 -29.45
CA ALA A 19 -7.15 -4.30 -28.98
C ALA A 19 -7.44 -5.77 -28.61
N VAL A 20 -7.01 -6.73 -29.43
CA VAL A 20 -7.14 -8.16 -29.12
C VAL A 20 -6.37 -8.53 -27.87
N ALA A 21 -5.12 -8.09 -27.75
CA ALA A 21 -4.30 -8.31 -26.55
C ALA A 21 -4.95 -7.69 -25.30
N TYR A 22 -5.54 -6.51 -25.42
CA TYR A 22 -6.27 -5.85 -24.37
C TYR A 22 -7.50 -6.63 -23.90
N VAL A 23 -8.32 -7.11 -24.86
CA VAL A 23 -9.55 -7.87 -24.55
C VAL A 23 -9.21 -9.26 -23.98
N SER A 24 -8.21 -9.94 -24.55
CA SER A 24 -7.79 -11.28 -24.11
C SER A 24 -7.09 -11.29 -22.74
N SER A 25 -6.74 -10.13 -22.20
CA SER A 25 -6.12 -10.02 -20.87
C SER A 25 -7.13 -9.74 -19.74
N ALA A 26 -8.43 -9.78 -20.03
CA ALA A 26 -9.45 -9.67 -18.97
C ALA A 26 -9.30 -10.83 -17.98
N GLN A 27 -9.26 -10.48 -16.70
CA GLN A 27 -9.06 -11.47 -15.64
C GLN A 27 -10.40 -12.01 -15.15
N PRO A 28 -10.48 -13.32 -14.83
CA PRO A 28 -11.63 -13.83 -14.09
C PRO A 28 -11.63 -13.18 -12.71
N GLU A 29 -12.82 -12.84 -12.25
CA GLU A 29 -12.99 -12.36 -10.88
C GLU A 29 -12.54 -13.44 -9.88
N ARG A 30 -11.74 -13.06 -8.91
CA ARG A 30 -11.26 -13.93 -7.85
C ARG A 30 -11.76 -13.40 -6.51
N ASP A 31 -12.38 -14.24 -5.74
CA ASP A 31 -12.74 -13.93 -4.36
C ASP A 31 -11.49 -14.00 -3.47
N ALA A 32 -10.93 -12.83 -3.19
CA ALA A 32 -9.73 -12.71 -2.38
C ALA A 32 -9.96 -13.12 -0.91
N VAL A 33 -11.21 -12.95 -0.41
CA VAL A 33 -11.56 -13.36 0.96
C VAL A 33 -11.58 -14.87 1.05
N ALA A 34 -12.31 -15.54 0.15
CA ALA A 34 -12.35 -16.99 0.12
C ALA A 34 -10.96 -17.61 -0.13
N ALA A 35 -10.11 -16.97 -0.95
CA ALA A 35 -8.74 -17.41 -1.17
C ALA A 35 -7.90 -17.32 0.12
N ALA A 36 -7.99 -16.22 0.87
CA ALA A 36 -7.27 -16.05 2.13
C ALA A 36 -7.80 -16.99 3.23
N GLU A 37 -9.11 -17.16 3.34
CA GLU A 37 -9.73 -18.10 4.30
C GLU A 37 -9.30 -19.54 4.02
N GLY A 38 -9.30 -19.94 2.74
CA GLY A 38 -8.84 -21.27 2.33
C GLY A 38 -7.36 -21.52 2.57
N GLU A 39 -6.51 -20.48 2.38
CA GLU A 39 -5.06 -20.55 2.61
C GLU A 39 -4.71 -20.61 4.10
N LEU A 40 -5.41 -19.82 4.94
CA LEU A 40 -5.01 -19.55 6.31
C LEU A 40 -5.86 -20.27 7.36
N GLY A 41 -7.02 -20.80 6.98
CA GLY A 41 -7.95 -21.46 7.90
C GLY A 41 -8.55 -20.55 8.96
N ILE A 42 -8.77 -19.26 8.62
CA ILE A 42 -9.36 -18.25 9.51
C ILE A 42 -10.64 -17.70 8.89
N GLU A 43 -11.57 -17.24 9.72
CA GLU A 43 -12.72 -16.47 9.27
C GLU A 43 -12.35 -15.00 9.06
N LEU A 44 -12.84 -14.43 7.95
CA LEU A 44 -12.69 -13.03 7.60
C LEU A 44 -14.07 -12.39 7.42
N GLU A 45 -14.24 -11.23 8.00
CA GLU A 45 -15.44 -10.42 7.77
C GLU A 45 -15.14 -9.38 6.67
N SER A 46 -15.90 -9.43 5.58
CA SER A 46 -15.79 -8.47 4.48
C SER A 46 -17.01 -7.58 4.44
N ARG A 47 -16.81 -6.25 4.41
CA ARG A 47 -17.90 -5.28 4.31
C ARG A 47 -17.49 -3.97 3.67
N ARG A 48 -18.46 -3.20 3.20
CA ARG A 48 -18.26 -1.83 2.76
C ARG A 48 -18.61 -0.87 3.89
N VAL A 49 -17.74 0.10 4.13
CA VAL A 49 -17.90 1.13 5.16
C VAL A 49 -17.92 2.49 4.49
N THR A 50 -19.03 3.22 4.61
CA THR A 50 -19.14 4.60 4.10
C THR A 50 -18.43 5.57 5.03
N ILE A 51 -17.52 6.36 4.47
CA ILE A 51 -16.70 7.35 5.17
C ILE A 51 -16.78 8.70 4.43
N GLY A 52 -17.77 9.50 4.75
CA GLY A 52 -18.02 10.74 4.01
C GLY A 52 -18.57 10.49 2.62
N ASP A 53 -17.82 10.89 1.59
CA ASP A 53 -18.21 10.84 0.18
C ASP A 53 -17.80 9.54 -0.55
N VAL A 54 -17.09 8.64 0.12
CA VAL A 54 -16.66 7.36 -0.43
C VAL A 54 -17.01 6.19 0.49
N ALA A 55 -17.13 5.01 -0.10
CA ALA A 55 -17.20 3.76 0.65
C ALA A 55 -15.93 2.93 0.41
N LEU A 56 -15.31 2.50 1.49
CA LEU A 56 -14.18 1.59 1.44
C LEU A 56 -14.66 0.15 1.64
N HIS A 57 -14.09 -0.76 0.89
CA HIS A 57 -14.14 -2.18 1.19
C HIS A 57 -13.12 -2.46 2.30
N VAL A 58 -13.55 -3.19 3.32
CA VAL A 58 -12.74 -3.45 4.52
C VAL A 58 -12.84 -4.91 4.87
N VAL A 59 -11.70 -5.54 5.09
CA VAL A 59 -11.62 -6.91 5.60
C VAL A 59 -11.14 -6.87 7.04
N LEU A 60 -11.87 -7.59 7.89
CA LEU A 60 -11.60 -7.64 9.33
C LEU A 60 -11.31 -9.07 9.76
N ALA A 61 -10.44 -9.21 10.75
CA ALA A 61 -10.09 -10.47 11.39
C ALA A 61 -9.95 -10.30 12.89
N GLY A 62 -10.07 -11.41 13.62
CA GLY A 62 -9.89 -11.44 15.06
C GLY A 62 -11.12 -11.02 15.87
N PRO A 63 -11.02 -11.08 17.22
CA PRO A 63 -12.14 -10.86 18.10
C PRO A 63 -12.72 -9.44 17.99
N ALA A 64 -14.03 -9.32 18.05
CA ALA A 64 -14.73 -8.03 17.88
C ALA A 64 -14.40 -7.02 19.00
N ASP A 65 -14.05 -7.49 20.18
CA ASP A 65 -13.63 -6.72 21.34
C ASP A 65 -12.10 -6.54 21.45
N GLY A 66 -11.35 -7.06 20.48
CA GLY A 66 -9.90 -6.88 20.40
C GLY A 66 -9.49 -5.43 20.15
N GLU A 67 -8.29 -5.09 20.57
CA GLU A 67 -7.72 -3.76 20.28
C GLU A 67 -7.57 -3.52 18.78
N PRO A 68 -8.09 -2.40 18.24
CA PRO A 68 -8.10 -2.17 16.80
C PRO A 68 -6.70 -1.87 16.23
N VAL A 69 -6.37 -2.56 15.16
CA VAL A 69 -5.16 -2.34 14.35
C VAL A 69 -5.54 -2.15 12.88
N VAL A 70 -5.23 -1.01 12.29
CA VAL A 70 -5.48 -0.72 10.88
C VAL A 70 -4.21 -0.97 10.07
N LEU A 71 -4.32 -1.73 8.98
CA LEU A 71 -3.22 -2.10 8.10
C LEU A 71 -3.40 -1.47 6.72
N LEU A 72 -2.54 -0.53 6.33
CA LEU A 72 -2.59 0.19 5.06
C LEU A 72 -1.56 -0.38 4.07
N HIS A 73 -2.06 -0.92 2.96
CA HIS A 73 -1.26 -1.52 1.90
C HIS A 73 -0.59 -0.48 0.99
N GLY A 74 0.39 -0.93 0.20
CA GLY A 74 1.08 -0.15 -0.81
C GLY A 74 0.54 -0.33 -2.24
N PHE A 75 1.32 0.13 -3.22
CA PHE A 75 1.09 -0.05 -4.65
C PHE A 75 1.99 -1.18 -5.20
N PRO A 76 1.50 -2.06 -6.03
CA PRO A 76 0.13 -2.18 -6.55
C PRO A 76 -0.71 -3.21 -5.77
N GLU A 77 -0.55 -3.22 -4.46
CA GLU A 77 -1.19 -4.15 -3.55
C GLU A 77 -2.61 -3.72 -3.18
N PHE A 78 -3.26 -4.50 -2.33
CA PHE A 78 -4.55 -4.24 -1.69
C PHE A 78 -4.61 -5.02 -0.37
N TRP A 79 -5.73 -5.03 0.36
CA TRP A 79 -5.82 -5.66 1.69
C TRP A 79 -5.19 -7.07 1.76
N TYR A 80 -5.26 -7.84 0.68
CA TYR A 80 -4.78 -9.23 0.59
C TYR A 80 -3.27 -9.38 0.85
N ALA A 81 -2.50 -8.32 0.63
CA ALA A 81 -1.07 -8.29 0.96
C ALA A 81 -0.82 -8.56 2.45
N TRP A 82 -1.75 -8.15 3.29
CA TRP A 82 -1.66 -8.29 4.73
C TRP A 82 -2.17 -9.62 5.28
N ARG A 83 -2.73 -10.52 4.46
CA ARG A 83 -3.45 -11.72 4.91
C ARG A 83 -2.72 -12.55 5.96
N HIS A 84 -1.43 -12.80 5.79
CA HIS A 84 -0.62 -13.57 6.75
C HIS A 84 -0.37 -12.80 8.06
N VAL A 85 -0.14 -11.48 7.97
CA VAL A 85 0.02 -10.60 9.14
C VAL A 85 -1.30 -10.47 9.88
N MET A 86 -2.43 -10.33 9.15
CA MET A 86 -3.78 -10.30 9.73
C MET A 86 -4.07 -11.53 10.57
N ALA A 87 -3.80 -12.73 10.02
CA ALA A 87 -4.04 -13.99 10.73
C ALA A 87 -3.26 -14.05 12.06
N ARG A 88 -1.99 -13.62 12.05
CA ARG A 88 -1.14 -13.66 13.24
C ARG A 88 -1.53 -12.62 14.29
N LEU A 89 -1.89 -11.40 13.87
CA LEU A 89 -2.38 -10.36 14.78
C LEU A 89 -3.75 -10.76 15.37
N ALA A 90 -4.65 -11.33 14.55
CA ALA A 90 -5.93 -11.84 15.02
C ALA A 90 -5.78 -12.96 16.06
N ALA A 91 -4.85 -13.90 15.82
CA ALA A 91 -4.52 -14.96 16.76
C ALA A 91 -3.90 -14.42 18.06
N ALA A 92 -3.26 -13.26 18.02
CA ALA A 92 -2.74 -12.55 19.19
C ALA A 92 -3.81 -11.70 19.93
N GLY A 93 -5.08 -11.73 19.46
CA GLY A 93 -6.21 -11.07 20.12
C GLY A 93 -6.50 -9.65 19.64
N PHE A 94 -5.86 -9.17 18.58
CA PHE A 94 -6.18 -7.87 17.99
C PHE A 94 -7.39 -7.94 17.06
N ARG A 95 -8.18 -6.88 17.00
CA ARG A 95 -9.15 -6.64 15.94
C ARG A 95 -8.48 -5.99 14.76
N VAL A 96 -8.17 -6.77 13.75
CA VAL A 96 -7.41 -6.32 12.56
C VAL A 96 -8.37 -5.77 11.52
N ILE A 97 -8.03 -4.62 10.94
CA ILE A 97 -8.82 -3.86 9.99
C ILE A 97 -7.93 -3.57 8.78
N ALA A 98 -8.18 -4.22 7.65
CA ALA A 98 -7.41 -4.02 6.42
C ALA A 98 -8.33 -3.46 5.33
N PRO A 99 -8.35 -2.14 5.10
CA PRO A 99 -9.12 -1.55 4.01
C PRO A 99 -8.41 -1.74 2.67
N ASP A 100 -9.19 -1.91 1.60
CA ASP A 100 -8.75 -1.44 0.30
C ASP A 100 -8.81 0.09 0.34
N GLN A 101 -7.67 0.74 0.20
CA GLN A 101 -7.64 2.19 0.23
C GLN A 101 -8.41 2.78 -0.96
N ARG A 102 -8.84 4.04 -0.89
CA ARG A 102 -9.56 4.74 -1.97
C ARG A 102 -8.89 4.49 -3.32
N GLY A 103 -9.66 3.98 -4.30
CA GLY A 103 -9.17 3.71 -5.63
C GLY A 103 -8.70 2.28 -5.89
N TYR A 104 -8.53 1.48 -4.85
CA TYR A 104 -8.08 0.10 -4.98
C TYR A 104 -9.24 -0.91 -4.92
N ASN A 105 -9.04 -2.04 -5.59
CA ASN A 105 -9.88 -3.24 -5.57
C ASN A 105 -11.40 -2.92 -5.51
N LEU A 106 -12.09 -3.23 -4.43
CA LEU A 106 -13.53 -3.07 -4.27
C LEU A 106 -13.96 -1.74 -3.61
N SER A 107 -13.02 -0.87 -3.24
CA SER A 107 -13.32 0.47 -2.75
C SER A 107 -13.74 1.43 -3.87
N ASP A 108 -14.40 2.53 -3.50
CA ASP A 108 -14.80 3.57 -4.45
C ASP A 108 -13.59 4.21 -5.15
N LYS A 109 -13.81 4.56 -6.42
CA LYS A 109 -12.78 5.04 -7.34
C LYS A 109 -13.22 6.36 -7.98
N PRO A 110 -13.19 7.48 -7.24
CA PRO A 110 -13.49 8.79 -7.81
C PRO A 110 -12.65 9.08 -9.05
N PRO A 111 -13.21 9.66 -10.12
CA PRO A 111 -12.47 9.87 -11.37
C PRO A 111 -11.43 10.98 -11.28
N ASP A 112 -11.64 11.97 -10.41
CA ASP A 112 -10.80 13.16 -10.34
C ASP A 112 -9.48 12.91 -9.61
N VAL A 113 -8.37 13.41 -10.18
CA VAL A 113 -7.04 13.33 -9.56
C VAL A 113 -7.01 13.97 -8.17
N THR A 114 -7.75 15.06 -7.99
CA THR A 114 -7.80 15.78 -6.70
C THR A 114 -8.37 14.94 -5.55
N ALA A 115 -9.18 13.92 -5.86
CA ALA A 115 -9.73 13.00 -4.87
C ALA A 115 -8.67 12.11 -4.22
N TYR A 116 -7.46 12.05 -4.79
CA TYR A 116 -6.33 11.23 -4.30
C TYR A 116 -5.23 12.07 -3.62
N ARG A 117 -5.54 13.30 -3.25
CA ARG A 117 -4.62 14.10 -2.43
C ARG A 117 -4.42 13.43 -1.08
N VAL A 118 -3.18 13.38 -0.63
CA VAL A 118 -2.81 12.61 0.57
C VAL A 118 -3.55 13.05 1.84
N GLU A 119 -3.97 14.32 1.91
CA GLU A 119 -4.79 14.84 3.00
C GLU A 119 -6.16 14.15 3.06
N LEU A 120 -6.79 13.89 1.91
CA LEU A 120 -8.06 13.18 1.83
C LEU A 120 -7.89 11.71 2.17
N LEU A 121 -6.81 11.09 1.67
CA LEU A 121 -6.50 9.70 2.00
C LEU A 121 -6.25 9.51 3.51
N ALA A 122 -5.58 10.46 4.15
CA ALA A 122 -5.39 10.46 5.61
C ALA A 122 -6.72 10.63 6.36
N SER A 123 -7.60 11.51 5.86
CA SER A 123 -8.93 11.70 6.42
C SER A 123 -9.81 10.46 6.26
N ASP A 124 -9.66 9.71 5.16
CA ASP A 124 -10.36 8.42 4.97
C ASP A 124 -10.04 7.44 6.11
N VAL A 125 -8.77 7.33 6.49
CA VAL A 125 -8.34 6.43 7.58
C VAL A 125 -8.90 6.90 8.93
N ALA A 126 -8.81 8.20 9.22
CA ALA A 126 -9.36 8.78 10.45
C ALA A 126 -10.88 8.56 10.55
N ASN A 127 -11.59 8.76 9.42
CA ASN A 127 -13.03 8.55 9.33
C ASN A 127 -13.40 7.07 9.40
N LEU A 128 -12.58 6.17 8.84
CA LEU A 128 -12.79 4.73 8.93
C LEU A 128 -12.71 4.25 10.38
N ILE A 129 -11.70 4.68 11.14
CA ILE A 129 -11.57 4.37 12.57
C ILE A 129 -12.83 4.78 13.32
N ASN A 130 -13.32 6.01 13.07
CA ASN A 130 -14.53 6.52 13.69
C ASN A 130 -15.80 5.78 13.24
N ALA A 131 -15.96 5.48 11.95
CA ALA A 131 -17.12 4.78 11.40
C ALA A 131 -17.25 3.34 11.92
N LEU A 132 -16.12 2.73 12.30
CA LEU A 132 -16.07 1.43 12.93
C LEU A 132 -16.33 1.47 14.46
N GLY A 133 -16.57 2.67 15.02
CA GLY A 133 -16.89 2.86 16.44
C GLY A 133 -15.68 3.05 17.35
N TYR A 134 -14.47 3.15 16.80
CA TYR A 134 -13.25 3.35 17.58
C TYR A 134 -12.87 4.82 17.70
N GLN A 135 -12.42 5.22 18.88
CA GLN A 135 -11.86 6.57 19.09
C GLN A 135 -10.46 6.68 18.48
N ARG A 136 -9.66 5.64 18.67
CA ARG A 136 -8.29 5.52 18.12
C ARG A 136 -7.97 4.05 17.84
N ALA A 137 -6.98 3.83 16.97
CA ALA A 137 -6.44 2.51 16.64
C ALA A 137 -4.92 2.54 16.61
N ASP A 138 -4.28 1.38 16.67
CA ASP A 138 -2.91 1.23 16.21
C ASP A 138 -2.91 1.25 14.68
N LEU A 139 -1.90 1.83 14.08
CA LEU A 139 -1.83 2.04 12.64
C LEU A 139 -0.53 1.45 12.07
N VAL A 140 -0.65 0.67 11.03
CA VAL A 140 0.49 0.14 10.27
C VAL A 140 0.38 0.60 8.82
N GLY A 141 1.48 1.06 8.25
CA GLY A 141 1.52 1.40 6.83
C GLY A 141 2.78 0.91 6.14
N HIS A 142 2.63 0.42 4.93
CA HIS A 142 3.69 -0.01 4.04
C HIS A 142 3.61 0.76 2.72
N ASP A 143 4.73 1.18 2.14
CA ASP A 143 4.81 1.90 0.87
C ASP A 143 3.85 3.12 0.83
N TRP A 144 2.92 3.22 -0.14
CA TRP A 144 1.89 4.27 -0.18
C TRP A 144 1.04 4.31 1.10
N GLY A 145 0.71 3.13 1.66
CA GLY A 145 0.02 3.07 2.95
C GLY A 145 0.84 3.66 4.09
N GLY A 146 2.16 3.54 4.04
CA GLY A 146 3.07 4.22 4.97
C GLY A 146 3.04 5.73 4.79
N GLY A 147 3.02 6.20 3.53
CA GLY A 147 2.87 7.62 3.23
C GLY A 147 1.56 8.22 3.76
N VAL A 148 0.46 7.47 3.63
CA VAL A 148 -0.83 7.84 4.23
C VAL A 148 -0.76 7.81 5.75
N ALA A 149 -0.19 6.76 6.34
CA ALA A 149 -0.07 6.61 7.80
C ALA A 149 0.72 7.76 8.44
N TRP A 150 1.81 8.22 7.81
CA TRP A 150 2.50 9.44 8.24
C TRP A 150 1.59 10.65 8.25
N GLN A 151 0.78 10.84 7.21
CA GLN A 151 -0.15 11.97 7.16
C GLN A 151 -1.29 11.84 8.16
N VAL A 152 -1.73 10.62 8.50
CA VAL A 152 -2.73 10.41 9.57
C VAL A 152 -2.19 10.91 10.91
N VAL A 153 -0.99 10.50 11.33
CA VAL A 153 -0.46 10.94 12.64
C VAL A 153 -0.09 12.40 12.68
N ILE A 154 0.24 13.02 11.54
CA ILE A 154 0.52 14.46 11.45
C ILE A 154 -0.76 15.30 11.55
N ARG A 155 -1.87 14.83 10.97
CA ARG A 155 -3.12 15.61 10.84
C ARG A 155 -4.19 15.20 11.85
N HIS A 156 -4.20 13.94 12.25
CA HIS A 156 -5.19 13.31 13.11
C HIS A 156 -4.52 12.50 14.23
N PRO A 157 -3.55 13.07 14.98
CA PRO A 157 -2.79 12.35 16.01
C PRO A 157 -3.70 11.74 17.09
N GLU A 158 -4.87 12.35 17.33
CA GLU A 158 -5.87 11.86 18.29
C GLU A 158 -6.50 10.52 17.86
N ARG A 159 -6.38 10.13 16.58
CA ARG A 159 -6.92 8.88 16.04
C ARG A 159 -5.94 7.71 16.10
N VAL A 160 -4.67 7.98 16.39
CA VAL A 160 -3.65 6.95 16.39
C VAL A 160 -3.06 6.79 17.79
N ARG A 161 -3.06 5.55 18.27
CA ARG A 161 -2.47 5.18 19.56
C ARG A 161 -0.96 4.94 19.41
N ARG A 162 -0.58 4.14 18.42
CA ARG A 162 0.80 3.81 18.04
C ARG A 162 0.88 3.66 16.53
N LEU A 163 2.03 3.98 15.98
CA LEU A 163 2.29 3.92 14.54
C LEU A 163 3.41 2.90 14.25
N ALA A 164 3.20 2.03 13.27
CA ALA A 164 4.28 1.24 12.68
C ALA A 164 4.40 1.55 11.19
N ILE A 165 5.60 1.83 10.74
CA ILE A 165 5.90 2.14 9.33
C ILE A 165 6.89 1.10 8.82
N ILE A 166 6.58 0.55 7.65
CA ILE A 166 7.44 -0.42 6.97
C ILE A 166 7.88 0.20 5.64
N ASP A 167 9.18 0.34 5.45
CA ASP A 167 9.83 0.81 4.22
C ASP A 167 9.24 2.09 3.62
N THR A 168 8.90 3.06 4.47
CA THR A 168 8.38 4.35 3.98
C THR A 168 8.98 5.51 4.77
N PRO A 169 9.64 6.46 4.10
CA PRO A 169 10.23 7.61 4.79
C PRO A 169 9.15 8.61 5.23
N HIS A 170 9.46 9.32 6.30
CA HIS A 170 8.71 10.51 6.69
C HIS A 170 8.69 11.52 5.52
N PRO A 171 7.58 12.25 5.28
CA PRO A 171 7.44 13.14 4.11
C PRO A 171 8.59 14.14 3.93
N GLN A 172 9.20 14.61 5.02
CA GLN A 172 10.33 15.54 4.99
C GLN A 172 11.71 14.87 5.06
N ALA A 173 11.79 13.53 5.17
CA ALA A 173 13.09 12.84 5.24
C ALA A 173 13.92 12.97 3.96
N GLY A 174 13.25 13.23 2.82
CA GLY A 174 13.88 13.43 1.51
C GLY A 174 14.50 14.81 1.31
N GLU A 175 14.26 15.77 2.19
CA GLU A 175 14.85 17.09 2.08
C GLU A 175 16.38 17.00 2.19
N GLY A 176 17.10 17.47 1.14
CA GLY A 176 18.55 17.38 1.05
C GLY A 176 19.09 15.94 0.90
N PHE A 177 18.26 14.99 0.48
CA PHE A 177 18.71 13.64 0.15
C PHE A 177 19.01 13.53 -1.34
N GLU A 178 20.29 13.31 -1.65
CA GLU A 178 20.73 13.03 -3.02
C GLU A 178 20.75 11.52 -3.24
N THR A 179 19.97 11.04 -4.19
CA THR A 179 20.06 9.65 -4.66
C THR A 179 21.35 9.47 -5.45
N LYS A 180 22.28 8.67 -4.93
CA LYS A 180 23.47 8.27 -5.68
C LYS A 180 23.08 7.12 -6.61
N GLY A 181 23.02 7.39 -7.92
CA GLY A 181 22.76 6.34 -8.90
C GLY A 181 21.70 6.69 -9.94
N ALA A 182 21.23 5.67 -10.67
CA ALA A 182 20.15 5.82 -11.64
C ALA A 182 18.89 6.34 -10.96
N ASP A 183 18.19 7.25 -11.66
CA ASP A 183 16.94 7.81 -11.15
C ASP A 183 15.91 6.68 -10.93
N ILE A 184 15.80 6.22 -9.67
CA ILE A 184 14.81 5.21 -9.26
C ILE A 184 13.39 5.78 -9.28
N THR A 185 13.23 7.07 -9.54
CA THR A 185 11.94 7.77 -9.53
C THR A 185 11.33 7.98 -10.92
N TRP A 186 11.95 7.44 -11.98
CA TRP A 186 11.49 7.58 -13.37
C TRP A 186 10.01 7.23 -13.55
N TYR A 187 9.53 6.23 -12.80
CA TYR A 187 8.13 5.80 -12.86
C TYR A 187 7.16 6.89 -12.39
N ARG A 188 7.58 7.80 -11.49
CA ARG A 188 6.74 8.93 -11.06
C ARG A 188 6.42 9.87 -12.21
N SER A 189 7.41 10.14 -13.09
CA SER A 189 7.23 10.91 -14.32
C SER A 189 6.40 10.13 -15.34
N PHE A 190 6.65 8.83 -15.49
CA PHE A 190 5.86 7.95 -16.36
C PHE A 190 4.37 7.98 -15.99
N MET A 191 4.03 7.92 -14.70
CA MET A 191 2.64 7.97 -14.22
C MET A 191 1.91 9.30 -14.55
N GLN A 192 2.65 10.36 -14.91
CA GLN A 192 2.04 11.64 -15.33
C GLN A 192 1.54 11.62 -16.77
N VAL A 193 2.00 10.69 -17.60
CA VAL A 193 1.62 10.61 -19.01
C VAL A 193 0.14 10.20 -19.11
N PRO A 194 -0.69 10.90 -19.92
CA PRO A 194 -2.09 10.52 -20.09
C PRO A 194 -2.23 9.14 -20.73
N TRP A 195 -3.09 8.29 -20.17
CA TRP A 195 -3.54 6.96 -20.66
C TRP A 195 -2.46 5.88 -20.80
N ILE A 196 -1.19 6.25 -20.97
CA ILE A 196 -0.10 5.28 -21.21
C ILE A 196 0.09 4.35 -20.00
N PRO A 197 0.19 4.84 -18.75
CA PRO A 197 0.30 3.96 -17.58
C PRO A 197 -0.87 2.99 -17.46
N GLU A 198 -2.10 3.47 -17.63
CA GLU A 198 -3.31 2.66 -17.53
C GLU A 198 -3.39 1.56 -18.60
N LEU A 199 -2.99 1.89 -19.85
CA LEU A 199 -2.93 0.92 -20.93
C LEU A 199 -1.81 -0.08 -20.74
N SER A 200 -0.60 0.39 -20.40
CA SER A 200 0.56 -0.47 -20.19
C SER A 200 0.37 -1.42 -19.02
N ALA A 201 -0.35 -1.00 -17.97
CA ALA A 201 -0.63 -1.84 -16.83
C ALA A 201 -1.40 -3.12 -17.23
N ARG A 202 -2.34 -3.04 -18.18
CA ARG A 202 -3.16 -4.19 -18.60
C ARG A 202 -2.51 -5.08 -19.66
N LEU A 203 -1.60 -4.53 -20.46
CA LEU A 203 -0.99 -5.29 -21.56
C LEU A 203 -0.26 -6.54 -21.05
N GLY A 204 -0.38 -7.63 -21.84
CA GLY A 204 0.32 -8.89 -21.56
C GLY A 204 -0.04 -9.50 -20.20
N ASN A 205 -1.32 -9.50 -19.84
CA ASN A 205 -1.77 -10.05 -18.57
C ASN A 205 -1.18 -9.33 -17.35
N TYR A 206 -1.19 -7.99 -17.38
CA TYR A 206 -0.58 -7.16 -16.33
C TYR A 206 0.94 -7.38 -16.18
N TRP A 207 1.60 -7.74 -17.29
CA TRP A 207 3.02 -8.10 -17.30
C TRP A 207 3.90 -7.06 -16.60
N LEU A 208 3.64 -5.77 -16.82
CA LEU A 208 4.47 -4.70 -16.22
C LEU A 208 4.36 -4.69 -14.69
N LEU A 209 3.14 -4.76 -14.15
CA LEU A 209 2.91 -4.80 -12.71
C LEU A 209 3.41 -6.13 -12.12
N ALA A 210 3.07 -7.24 -12.76
CA ALA A 210 3.50 -8.57 -12.32
C ALA A 210 5.03 -8.70 -12.32
N SER A 211 5.71 -8.25 -13.38
CA SER A 211 7.17 -8.28 -13.46
C SER A 211 7.82 -7.42 -12.38
N ASN A 212 7.20 -6.32 -12.00
CA ASN A 212 7.70 -5.48 -10.92
C ASN A 212 7.72 -6.25 -9.59
N LEU A 213 6.62 -6.93 -9.24
CA LEU A 213 6.56 -7.77 -8.04
C LEU A 213 7.56 -8.94 -8.13
N LEU A 214 7.51 -9.70 -9.21
CA LEU A 214 8.28 -10.94 -9.37
C LEU A 214 9.80 -10.72 -9.44
N ASN A 215 10.25 -9.61 -10.06
CA ASN A 215 11.67 -9.34 -10.26
C ASN A 215 12.32 -8.59 -9.08
N THR A 216 11.53 -8.02 -8.18
CA THR A 216 12.02 -7.24 -7.03
C THR A 216 11.74 -7.90 -5.68
N SER A 217 11.06 -9.04 -5.68
CA SER A 217 10.85 -9.89 -4.50
C SER A 217 11.80 -11.09 -4.48
N ARG A 218 11.82 -11.77 -3.35
CA ARG A 218 12.46 -13.08 -3.26
C ARG A 218 11.74 -14.08 -4.16
N PRO A 219 12.46 -15.02 -4.80
CA PRO A 219 11.83 -16.09 -5.57
C PRO A 219 10.80 -16.86 -4.74
N GLY A 220 9.61 -17.05 -5.31
CA GLY A 220 8.51 -17.78 -4.66
C GLY A 220 7.59 -16.94 -3.78
N THR A 221 7.85 -15.65 -3.56
CA THR A 221 6.98 -14.76 -2.77
C THR A 221 5.59 -14.62 -3.38
N PHE A 222 5.50 -14.59 -4.70
CA PHE A 222 4.25 -14.42 -5.45
C PHE A 222 4.00 -15.63 -6.37
N PRO A 223 3.50 -16.78 -5.84
CA PRO A 223 3.07 -17.90 -6.68
C PRO A 223 1.90 -17.48 -7.57
N GLU A 224 1.68 -18.20 -8.69
CA GLU A 224 0.69 -17.81 -9.71
C GLU A 224 -0.73 -17.66 -9.13
N ALA A 225 -1.11 -18.51 -8.18
CA ALA A 225 -2.41 -18.41 -7.51
C ALA A 225 -2.60 -17.05 -6.78
N VAL A 226 -1.55 -16.54 -6.14
CA VAL A 226 -1.53 -15.21 -5.52
C VAL A 226 -1.56 -14.14 -6.58
N MET A 227 -0.78 -14.27 -7.66
CA MET A 227 -0.78 -13.32 -8.78
C MET A 227 -2.14 -13.21 -9.46
N ASP A 228 -2.89 -14.31 -9.57
CA ASP A 228 -4.25 -14.28 -10.12
C ASP A 228 -5.20 -13.43 -9.27
N VAL A 229 -5.08 -13.49 -7.94
CA VAL A 229 -5.85 -12.65 -7.02
C VAL A 229 -5.47 -11.16 -7.19
N PHE A 230 -4.18 -10.86 -7.31
CA PHE A 230 -3.72 -9.49 -7.58
C PHE A 230 -4.23 -8.96 -8.91
N ARG A 231 -4.13 -9.74 -9.98
CA ARG A 231 -4.61 -9.35 -11.32
C ARG A 231 -6.11 -9.07 -11.33
N SER A 232 -6.90 -9.89 -10.62
CA SER A 232 -8.34 -9.66 -10.45
C SER A 232 -8.63 -8.32 -9.78
N ALA A 233 -7.88 -7.95 -8.75
CA ALA A 233 -8.00 -6.65 -8.09
C ALA A 233 -7.60 -5.48 -9.01
N TRP A 234 -6.54 -5.63 -9.80
CA TRP A 234 -6.11 -4.62 -10.76
C TRP A 234 -7.09 -4.44 -11.93
N ASP A 235 -7.87 -5.48 -12.26
CA ASP A 235 -8.84 -5.45 -13.36
C ASP A 235 -10.20 -4.89 -12.93
N GLN A 236 -10.40 -4.61 -11.65
CA GLN A 236 -11.63 -3.97 -11.17
C GLN A 236 -11.91 -2.66 -11.93
N PRO A 237 -13.17 -2.39 -12.30
CA PRO A 237 -13.54 -1.19 -13.03
C PRO A 237 -12.98 0.08 -12.38
N GLY A 238 -12.22 0.86 -13.15
CA GLY A 238 -11.61 2.12 -12.67
C GLY A 238 -10.32 1.98 -11.86
N ALA A 239 -9.93 0.78 -11.39
CA ALA A 239 -8.79 0.59 -10.50
C ALA A 239 -7.47 1.11 -11.10
N ARG A 240 -7.20 0.85 -12.38
CA ARG A 240 -5.97 1.32 -13.05
C ARG A 240 -5.84 2.83 -13.05
N THR A 241 -6.90 3.54 -13.41
CA THR A 241 -6.88 5.02 -13.41
C THR A 241 -6.79 5.56 -11.99
N ALA A 242 -7.53 4.98 -11.06
CA ALA A 242 -7.55 5.40 -9.67
C ALA A 242 -6.17 5.24 -9.00
N THR A 243 -5.50 4.11 -9.18
CA THR A 243 -4.17 3.87 -8.60
C THR A 243 -3.09 4.76 -9.24
N VAL A 244 -3.17 5.01 -10.56
CA VAL A 244 -2.30 5.99 -11.24
C VAL A 244 -2.56 7.42 -10.71
N ASN A 245 -3.80 7.75 -10.36
CA ASN A 245 -4.13 9.06 -9.83
C ASN A 245 -3.50 9.36 -8.47
N TRP A 246 -3.11 8.35 -7.67
CA TRP A 246 -2.29 8.55 -6.47
C TRP A 246 -0.95 9.21 -6.81
N TYR A 247 -0.25 8.71 -7.83
CA TYR A 247 1.00 9.30 -8.32
C TYR A 247 0.78 10.68 -8.94
N ARG A 248 -0.30 10.86 -9.71
CA ARG A 248 -0.66 12.16 -10.30
C ARG A 248 -0.95 13.19 -9.22
N ALA A 249 -1.73 12.82 -8.21
CA ALA A 249 -2.08 13.72 -7.11
C ALA A 249 -0.85 14.11 -6.29
N SER A 250 0.00 13.16 -5.91
CA SER A 250 1.20 13.44 -5.13
C SER A 250 2.18 14.35 -5.85
N PHE A 251 2.28 14.24 -7.18
CA PHE A 251 3.14 15.09 -8.01
C PHE A 251 2.56 16.49 -8.21
N ARG A 252 1.24 16.60 -8.47
CA ARG A 252 0.57 17.87 -8.79
C ARG A 252 0.19 18.67 -7.55
N TYR A 253 -0.05 18.00 -6.44
CA TYR A 253 -0.53 18.57 -5.18
C TYR A 253 0.32 18.07 -4.00
N PRO A 254 1.67 18.24 -4.05
CA PRO A 254 2.53 17.79 -2.96
C PRO A 254 2.22 18.57 -1.67
N PRO A 255 2.18 17.91 -0.52
CA PRO A 255 2.11 18.60 0.76
C PRO A 255 3.26 19.59 0.90
N ARG A 256 2.97 20.81 1.35
CA ARG A 256 3.96 21.86 1.57
C ARG A 256 3.89 22.32 3.02
N PRO A 257 4.55 21.60 3.94
CA PRO A 257 4.58 22.02 5.33
C PRO A 257 5.38 23.32 5.50
N GLU A 258 4.85 24.26 6.25
CA GLU A 258 5.52 25.53 6.57
C GLU A 258 6.61 25.35 7.64
N ARG A 259 6.59 24.24 8.37
CA ARG A 259 7.52 23.92 9.47
C ARG A 259 7.82 22.42 9.51
N GLU A 260 8.84 22.07 10.27
CA GLU A 260 9.14 20.67 10.56
C GLU A 260 7.95 19.97 11.25
N GLN A 261 7.54 18.85 10.70
CA GLN A 261 6.40 18.06 11.20
C GLN A 261 6.94 16.94 12.09
N ARG A 262 7.01 17.19 13.39
CA ARG A 262 7.39 16.18 14.38
C ARG A 262 6.19 15.30 14.73
N VAL A 263 6.47 14.05 15.07
CA VAL A 263 5.48 13.03 15.43
C VAL A 263 5.70 12.61 16.89
N ALA A 264 4.74 12.97 17.73
CA ALA A 264 4.71 12.60 19.15
C ALA A 264 4.14 11.21 19.40
N THR A 265 3.36 10.66 18.44
CA THR A 265 2.83 9.31 18.53
C THR A 265 3.97 8.29 18.61
N PRO A 266 3.98 7.36 19.59
CA PRO A 266 4.97 6.29 19.65
C PRO A 266 5.06 5.54 18.32
N THR A 267 6.26 5.49 17.73
CA THR A 267 6.43 5.02 16.35
C THR A 267 7.52 3.94 16.26
N LEU A 268 7.18 2.83 15.59
CA LEU A 268 8.12 1.80 15.15
C LEU A 268 8.37 1.96 13.65
N ILE A 269 9.64 2.09 13.26
CA ILE A 269 10.05 2.04 11.85
C ILE A 269 10.73 0.69 11.62
N ILE A 270 10.26 -0.05 10.61
CA ILE A 270 10.85 -1.31 10.16
C ILE A 270 11.43 -1.06 8.78
N ILE A 271 12.69 -1.47 8.58
CA ILE A 271 13.45 -1.24 7.34
C ILE A 271 13.87 -2.59 6.76
N ALA A 272 13.48 -2.87 5.51
CA ALA A 272 14.02 -3.96 4.72
C ALA A 272 15.28 -3.45 3.98
N PRO A 273 16.44 -4.11 4.17
CA PRO A 273 17.72 -3.56 3.69
C PRO A 273 17.89 -3.62 2.17
N ASN A 274 17.13 -4.46 1.47
CA ASN A 274 17.24 -4.66 0.03
C ASN A 274 16.01 -4.13 -0.75
N ASP A 275 15.34 -3.10 -0.22
CA ASP A 275 14.25 -2.43 -0.92
C ASP A 275 14.77 -1.77 -2.20
N ALA A 276 14.19 -2.19 -3.36
CA ALA A 276 14.57 -1.70 -4.68
C ALA A 276 13.98 -0.32 -5.01
N PHE A 277 13.01 0.18 -4.22
CA PHE A 277 12.26 1.41 -4.50
C PHE A 277 12.58 2.51 -3.51
N ILE A 278 12.82 2.15 -2.25
CA ILE A 278 12.99 3.10 -1.15
C ILE A 278 14.32 2.83 -0.46
N PRO A 279 15.32 3.71 -0.62
CA PRO A 279 16.60 3.54 0.05
C PRO A 279 16.46 3.45 1.56
N ALA A 280 17.06 2.43 2.17
CA ALA A 280 17.02 2.21 3.62
C ALA A 280 17.48 3.45 4.42
N ASP A 281 18.52 4.15 3.93
CA ASP A 281 19.01 5.39 4.53
C ASP A 281 17.95 6.50 4.58
N LEU A 282 17.11 6.56 3.54
CA LEU A 282 16.03 7.55 3.50
C LEU A 282 14.98 7.26 4.58
N THR A 283 14.58 5.99 4.71
CA THR A 283 13.64 5.57 5.76
C THR A 283 14.25 5.75 7.16
N ARG A 284 15.54 5.44 7.34
CA ARG A 284 16.26 5.64 8.61
C ARG A 284 16.28 7.10 9.05
N ARG A 285 16.41 8.05 8.12
CA ARG A 285 16.33 9.50 8.39
C ARG A 285 15.03 9.94 9.04
N SER A 286 13.96 9.16 8.91
CA SER A 286 12.67 9.46 9.53
C SER A 286 12.72 9.53 11.04
N ALA A 287 13.67 8.83 11.67
CA ALA A 287 13.86 8.82 13.11
C ALA A 287 14.06 10.23 13.72
N ARG A 288 14.63 11.18 12.96
CA ARG A 288 14.85 12.56 13.43
C ARG A 288 13.56 13.33 13.70
N PHE A 289 12.45 12.89 13.10
CA PHE A 289 11.14 13.53 13.24
C PHE A 289 10.30 12.94 14.38
N LEU A 290 10.79 11.92 15.07
CA LEU A 290 10.06 11.22 16.13
C LEU A 290 10.47 11.73 17.50
N ASP A 291 9.48 11.99 18.37
CA ASP A 291 9.72 12.25 19.78
C ASP A 291 9.89 10.93 20.56
N HIS A 292 9.15 9.88 20.14
CA HIS A 292 9.19 8.54 20.72
C HIS A 292 9.26 7.50 19.59
N GLY A 293 10.48 7.20 19.12
CA GLY A 293 10.68 6.35 17.95
C GLY A 293 11.66 5.21 18.22
N ARG A 294 11.39 4.08 17.59
CA ARG A 294 12.30 2.94 17.48
C ARG A 294 12.48 2.57 16.02
N VAL A 295 13.71 2.33 15.61
CA VAL A 295 14.05 1.83 14.27
C VAL A 295 14.56 0.40 14.40
N VAL A 296 14.01 -0.50 13.60
CA VAL A 296 14.43 -1.88 13.44
C VAL A 296 14.80 -2.12 12.00
N GLU A 297 16.04 -2.40 11.73
CA GLU A 297 16.49 -2.84 10.41
C GLU A 297 16.52 -4.36 10.39
N LEU A 298 15.86 -4.97 9.43
CA LEU A 298 15.81 -6.41 9.30
C LEU A 298 17.15 -6.95 8.77
N ALA A 299 17.49 -8.17 9.14
CA ALA A 299 18.72 -8.81 8.64
C ALA A 299 18.67 -9.03 7.12
N SER A 300 17.46 -9.16 6.56
CA SER A 300 17.21 -9.33 5.13
C SER A 300 15.75 -8.98 4.83
N GLY A 301 15.44 -8.72 3.56
CA GLY A 301 14.08 -8.41 3.10
C GLY A 301 14.15 -7.47 1.91
N THR A 302 13.19 -7.60 1.01
CA THR A 302 12.98 -6.65 -0.08
C THR A 302 11.80 -5.73 0.25
N HIS A 303 11.40 -4.88 -0.68
CA HIS A 303 10.18 -4.07 -0.55
C HIS A 303 8.93 -4.88 -0.16
N TRP A 304 8.88 -6.15 -0.53
CA TRP A 304 7.73 -7.04 -0.31
C TRP A 304 7.81 -7.82 1.01
N VAL A 305 8.55 -7.31 1.97
CA VAL A 305 8.87 -7.98 3.24
C VAL A 305 7.63 -8.40 4.03
N ILE A 306 6.52 -7.70 3.90
CA ILE A 306 5.24 -8.07 4.55
C ILE A 306 4.71 -9.42 4.06
N GLN A 307 5.09 -9.85 2.86
CA GLN A 307 4.74 -11.14 2.27
C GLN A 307 5.90 -12.14 2.33
N GLU A 308 7.14 -11.66 2.34
CA GLU A 308 8.34 -12.50 2.40
C GLU A 308 8.64 -13.05 3.79
N ASP A 309 8.36 -12.26 4.83
CA ASP A 309 8.61 -12.61 6.23
C ASP A 309 7.49 -12.08 7.14
N PRO A 310 6.25 -12.53 6.92
CA PRO A 310 5.11 -12.10 7.73
C PRO A 310 5.26 -12.47 9.21
N GLU A 311 6.07 -13.50 9.52
CA GLU A 311 6.31 -13.93 10.88
C GLU A 311 7.11 -12.89 11.66
N THR A 312 8.25 -12.44 11.12
CA THR A 312 9.07 -11.39 11.77
C THR A 312 8.30 -10.09 11.86
N ILE A 313 7.60 -9.68 10.79
CA ILE A 313 6.77 -8.47 10.81
C ILE A 313 5.71 -8.56 11.92
N SER A 314 4.95 -9.64 11.97
CA SER A 314 3.90 -9.80 12.98
C SER A 314 4.45 -9.82 14.39
N ARG A 315 5.57 -10.50 14.63
CA ARG A 315 6.23 -10.55 15.94
C ARG A 315 6.65 -9.16 16.42
N LEU A 316 7.21 -8.34 15.52
CA LEU A 316 7.60 -6.95 15.83
C LEU A 316 6.38 -6.09 16.15
N LEU A 317 5.31 -6.20 15.35
CA LEU A 317 4.06 -5.47 15.55
C LEU A 317 3.38 -5.87 16.86
N ILE A 318 3.24 -7.18 17.14
CA ILE A 318 2.64 -7.70 18.38
C ILE A 318 3.43 -7.18 19.59
N ALA A 319 4.75 -7.32 19.57
CA ALA A 319 5.60 -6.85 20.66
C ALA A 319 5.45 -5.34 20.89
N PHE A 320 5.35 -4.56 19.82
CA PHE A 320 5.20 -3.11 19.91
C PHE A 320 3.81 -2.69 20.41
N PHE A 321 2.75 -3.36 19.94
CA PHE A 321 1.36 -3.00 20.29
C PHE A 321 0.92 -3.59 21.64
N SER A 322 1.58 -4.64 22.16
CA SER A 322 1.31 -5.20 23.47
C SER A 322 2.11 -4.54 24.60
N ALA A 323 3.11 -3.71 24.28
CA ALA A 323 3.90 -3.04 25.31
C ALA A 323 3.01 -2.10 26.13
N SER A 324 2.90 -2.34 27.43
CA SER A 324 2.24 -1.43 28.38
C SER A 324 3.02 -0.11 28.42
N GLY A 325 2.34 1.03 28.24
CA GLY A 325 2.97 2.34 28.23
C GLY A 325 3.82 2.59 29.47
N SER A 326 5.06 3.04 29.26
CA SER A 326 6.13 3.36 30.22
C SER A 326 7.15 2.23 30.51
N GLY A 327 7.83 1.76 29.50
CA GLY A 327 8.99 0.89 29.68
C GLY A 327 9.50 0.43 28.33
N GLU A 328 10.65 0.92 27.90
CA GLU A 328 11.37 0.33 26.77
C GLU A 328 11.60 -1.17 27.02
N PRO A 329 11.06 -2.08 26.23
CA PRO A 329 11.72 -3.36 26.12
C PRO A 329 12.82 -3.19 25.06
N ALA A 330 14.06 -3.12 25.52
CA ALA A 330 15.20 -3.39 24.68
C ALA A 330 15.05 -4.82 24.13
N VAL A 331 14.69 -4.94 22.85
CA VAL A 331 14.91 -6.17 22.12
C VAL A 331 16.23 -5.97 21.39
N SER A 332 17.26 -6.66 21.87
CA SER A 332 18.55 -6.78 21.19
C SER A 332 18.36 -7.43 19.81
N PRO A 333 19.28 -7.15 18.86
CA PRO A 333 19.19 -7.53 17.45
C PRO A 333 19.06 -9.04 17.22
#